data_4014e4a8dbd178124f3db1754ac89e57
#
_entry.id   4014e4a8dbd178124f3db1754ac89e57
#
_cell.length_a   1.000
_cell.length_b   1.000
_cell.length_c   1.000
_cell.angle_alpha   90.00
_cell.angle_beta   90.00
_cell.angle_gamma   90.00
#
_symmetry.space_group_name_H-M   'P 1'
#
loop_
_entity.id
_entity.type
_entity.pdbx_description
1 polymer ?
#
loop_
_entity_poly.entity_id
_entity_poly.type
_entity_poly.pdbx_seq_one_letter_code
_entity_poly.pdbx_strand_id
1 'polypeptide(L)'
;MTAAPAQAATGSITGLDGKCLDVAGASSANGTPVQIYDCNGTNAQQWTVGSDGTIRALGKCLDVVDRSTADGAKVQLWDCTGGANQQWVVTAAHDIVNPAADKCLDVTDRNSANGTRVQIWTCTGGSNQKWNAPATGGGTGGGGGDTDTCWATHYGPEPAGALTASGELFDNNADTAATSLSRNPQLPFGTQVKVTNVANGRSLIVRINDRGTFAYTPQEPKCLDLTDGAFSRLGGSLNPDDGHIVVTEQVLG
;
A
#
# COMPACT_ATOMS: atom_id res chain seq x y z
N MET A 1 -8.09 5.39 -27.25
CA MET A 1 -7.46 6.34 -26.30
C MET A 1 -6.43 5.56 -25.54
N THR A 2 -5.14 5.81 -25.71
CA THR A 2 -4.07 5.17 -24.96
C THR A 2 -4.05 5.77 -23.57
N ALA A 3 -4.22 4.94 -22.54
CA ALA A 3 -4.01 5.35 -21.16
C ALA A 3 -2.58 5.91 -21.02
N ALA A 4 -2.44 7.10 -20.43
CA ALA A 4 -1.12 7.62 -20.09
C ALA A 4 -0.45 6.65 -19.09
N PRO A 5 0.85 6.38 -19.26
CA PRO A 5 1.57 5.54 -18.28
C PRO A 5 1.53 6.20 -16.91
N ALA A 6 1.32 5.39 -15.88
CA ALA A 6 1.41 5.85 -14.49
C ALA A 6 2.77 6.54 -14.29
N GLN A 7 2.75 7.80 -13.83
CA GLN A 7 3.98 8.57 -13.64
C GLN A 7 4.63 8.21 -12.31
N ALA A 8 5.94 8.05 -12.34
CA ALA A 8 6.75 7.91 -11.15
C ALA A 8 6.63 9.18 -10.28
N ALA A 9 6.41 9.02 -8.98
CA ALA A 9 6.36 10.14 -8.05
C ALA A 9 7.71 10.34 -7.38
N THR A 10 8.18 11.59 -7.34
CA THR A 10 9.46 11.94 -6.73
C THR A 10 9.25 12.88 -5.56
N GLY A 11 9.90 12.59 -4.44
CA GLY A 11 9.86 13.40 -3.23
C GLY A 11 10.58 12.73 -2.08
N SER A 12 10.46 13.33 -0.89
CA SER A 12 11.01 12.73 0.32
C SER A 12 10.14 11.56 0.79
N ILE A 13 10.77 10.50 1.30
CA ILE A 13 10.12 9.44 2.07
C ILE A 13 10.41 9.75 3.53
N THR A 14 9.35 10.01 4.33
CA THR A 14 9.50 10.33 5.75
C THR A 14 8.97 9.20 6.61
N GLY A 15 9.63 8.95 7.74
CA GLY A 15 9.28 7.86 8.65
C GLY A 15 9.39 8.26 10.11
N LEU A 16 9.96 7.37 10.92
CA LEU A 16 10.11 7.49 12.37
C LEU A 16 10.57 8.90 12.78
N ASP A 17 9.83 9.52 13.72
CA ASP A 17 10.07 10.86 14.25
C ASP A 17 10.25 11.96 13.17
N GLY A 18 9.59 11.79 12.02
CA GLY A 18 9.64 12.75 10.91
C GLY A 18 10.99 12.78 10.17
N LYS A 19 11.86 11.82 10.39
CA LYS A 19 13.12 11.68 9.65
C LYS A 19 12.89 11.27 8.20
N CYS A 20 13.79 11.68 7.33
CA CYS A 20 13.79 11.30 5.93
C CYS A 20 14.64 10.05 5.68
N LEU A 21 14.16 9.17 4.79
CA LEU A 21 14.97 8.12 4.18
C LEU A 21 16.10 8.79 3.39
N ASP A 22 17.33 8.39 3.63
CA ASP A 22 18.52 9.11 3.21
C ASP A 22 19.61 8.17 2.71
N VAL A 23 20.28 8.58 1.65
CA VAL A 23 21.47 7.88 1.13
C VAL A 23 22.70 8.44 1.81
N ALA A 24 23.41 7.62 2.57
CA ALA A 24 24.55 8.04 3.37
C ALA A 24 25.62 8.81 2.53
N GLY A 25 25.95 10.01 2.98
CA GLY A 25 26.93 10.87 2.31
C GLY A 25 26.56 11.29 0.89
N ALA A 26 25.30 11.16 0.48
CA ALA A 26 24.81 11.43 -0.87
C ALA A 26 25.63 10.67 -1.97
N SER A 27 26.18 9.52 -1.63
CA SER A 27 27.00 8.71 -2.53
C SER A 27 26.14 7.83 -3.44
N SER A 28 26.35 7.89 -4.74
CA SER A 28 25.72 7.02 -5.72
C SER A 28 26.48 5.71 -5.97
N ALA A 29 27.50 5.38 -5.16
CA ALA A 29 28.25 4.14 -5.29
C ALA A 29 27.38 2.94 -4.91
N ASN A 30 27.57 1.79 -5.59
CA ASN A 30 26.93 0.54 -5.19
C ASN A 30 27.37 0.15 -3.77
N GLY A 31 26.41 -0.32 -2.96
CA GLY A 31 26.67 -0.66 -1.57
C GLY A 31 26.57 0.51 -0.60
N THR A 32 26.23 1.73 -1.10
CA THR A 32 26.03 2.87 -0.19
C THR A 32 24.88 2.59 0.77
N PRO A 33 25.11 2.74 2.09
CA PRO A 33 24.09 2.56 3.10
C PRO A 33 22.88 3.47 2.90
N VAL A 34 21.69 2.91 3.14
CA VAL A 34 20.47 3.70 3.32
C VAL A 34 20.18 3.79 4.82
N GLN A 35 19.81 4.97 5.27
CA GLN A 35 19.66 5.37 6.66
C GLN A 35 18.47 6.31 6.83
N ILE A 36 18.17 6.72 8.06
CA ILE A 36 17.33 7.89 8.32
C ILE A 36 18.20 9.08 8.74
N TYR A 37 17.78 10.28 8.37
CA TYR A 37 18.46 11.52 8.70
C TYR A 37 17.47 12.68 8.81
N ASP A 38 17.86 13.78 9.47
CA ASP A 38 17.04 15.00 9.44
C ASP A 38 16.73 15.39 8.00
N CYS A 39 15.47 15.74 7.74
CA CYS A 39 15.07 16.18 6.42
C CYS A 39 15.78 17.50 6.07
N ASN A 40 16.60 17.49 5.04
CA ASN A 40 17.44 18.61 4.64
C ASN A 40 17.26 19.02 3.16
N GLY A 41 16.34 18.33 2.43
CA GLY A 41 15.98 18.66 1.05
C GLY A 41 17.03 18.35 0.00
N THR A 42 18.12 17.67 0.37
CA THR A 42 19.16 17.27 -0.59
C THR A 42 18.70 16.15 -1.51
N ASN A 43 19.42 15.94 -2.62
CA ASN A 43 19.13 14.86 -3.57
C ASN A 43 19.32 13.45 -2.98
N ALA A 44 20.04 13.31 -1.85
CA ALA A 44 20.15 12.07 -1.09
C ALA A 44 18.82 11.62 -0.46
N GLN A 45 17.86 12.53 -0.36
CA GLN A 45 16.53 12.32 0.23
C GLN A 45 15.42 12.45 -0.81
N GLN A 46 15.76 12.56 -2.10
CA GLN A 46 14.80 12.59 -3.18
C GLN A 46 14.65 11.18 -3.78
N TRP A 47 13.51 10.58 -3.50
CA TRP A 47 13.19 9.22 -3.90
C TRP A 47 12.11 9.23 -4.97
N THR A 48 12.29 8.42 -5.97
CA THR A 48 11.27 8.18 -7.00
C THR A 48 10.67 6.81 -6.77
N VAL A 49 9.39 6.77 -6.46
CA VAL A 49 8.61 5.52 -6.42
C VAL A 49 8.13 5.24 -7.83
N GLY A 50 8.60 4.15 -8.41
CA GLY A 50 8.30 3.77 -9.79
C GLY A 50 7.08 2.87 -9.88
N SER A 51 6.31 3.00 -10.98
CA SER A 51 5.23 2.06 -11.31
C SER A 51 5.74 0.65 -11.64
N ASP A 52 7.05 0.49 -11.80
CA ASP A 52 7.73 -0.79 -11.99
C ASP A 52 8.10 -1.49 -10.67
N GLY A 53 7.59 -0.98 -9.54
CA GLY A 53 7.84 -1.52 -8.21
C GLY A 53 9.21 -1.17 -7.63
N THR A 54 10.00 -0.32 -8.31
CA THR A 54 11.29 0.11 -7.77
C THR A 54 11.19 1.43 -7.01
N ILE A 55 12.02 1.60 -5.97
CA ILE A 55 12.23 2.88 -5.28
C ILE A 55 13.67 3.33 -5.58
N ARG A 56 13.82 4.53 -6.13
CA ARG A 56 15.10 4.99 -6.68
C ARG A 56 15.56 6.32 -6.09
N ALA A 57 16.86 6.45 -5.86
CA ALA A 57 17.52 7.72 -5.57
C ALA A 57 18.89 7.76 -6.26
N LEU A 58 19.37 8.95 -6.66
CA LEU A 58 20.67 9.14 -7.27
C LEU A 58 20.93 8.22 -8.49
N GLY A 59 19.89 7.83 -9.23
CA GLY A 59 19.99 6.94 -10.40
C GLY A 59 20.16 5.45 -10.07
N LYS A 60 20.01 5.06 -8.81
CA LYS A 60 20.15 3.69 -8.30
C LYS A 60 18.84 3.23 -7.64
N CYS A 61 18.73 1.93 -7.37
CA CYS A 61 17.57 1.31 -6.70
C CYS A 61 17.84 1.06 -5.21
N LEU A 62 16.78 1.20 -4.43
CA LEU A 62 16.72 0.69 -3.06
C LEU A 62 16.81 -0.84 -3.13
N ASP A 63 17.76 -1.43 -2.43
CA ASP A 63 18.19 -2.81 -2.63
C ASP A 63 18.41 -3.51 -1.28
N VAL A 64 17.89 -4.71 -1.14
CA VAL A 64 18.21 -5.56 0.03
C VAL A 64 19.53 -6.26 -0.23
N VAL A 65 20.50 -6.06 0.67
CA VAL A 65 21.85 -6.63 0.58
C VAL A 65 21.80 -8.14 0.41
N ASP A 66 22.59 -8.66 -0.53
CA ASP A 66 22.77 -10.09 -0.81
C ASP A 66 21.46 -10.83 -1.16
N ARG A 67 20.41 -10.11 -1.51
CA ARG A 67 19.06 -10.67 -1.73
C ARG A 67 18.55 -11.47 -0.52
N SER A 68 18.98 -11.10 0.66
CA SER A 68 18.61 -11.77 1.90
C SER A 68 17.12 -11.57 2.20
N THR A 69 16.47 -12.62 2.71
CA THR A 69 15.10 -12.58 3.20
C THR A 69 15.02 -12.62 4.73
N ALA A 70 16.18 -12.58 5.41
CA ALA A 70 16.25 -12.67 6.87
C ALA A 70 15.93 -11.33 7.54
N ASP A 71 15.34 -11.38 8.73
CA ASP A 71 15.19 -10.22 9.60
C ASP A 71 16.56 -9.60 9.89
N GLY A 72 16.64 -8.26 9.81
CA GLY A 72 17.88 -7.51 10.03
C GLY A 72 18.75 -7.35 8.79
N ALA A 73 18.39 -7.93 7.64
CA ALA A 73 19.10 -7.72 6.39
C ALA A 73 19.10 -6.22 6.04
N LYS A 74 20.26 -5.66 5.81
CA LYS A 74 20.42 -4.21 5.59
C LYS A 74 19.99 -3.82 4.20
N VAL A 75 19.63 -2.55 4.07
CA VAL A 75 19.24 -1.95 2.80
C VAL A 75 20.33 -0.98 2.35
N GLN A 76 20.56 -0.97 1.06
CA GLN A 76 21.62 -0.21 0.38
C GLN A 76 21.10 0.43 -0.91
N LEU A 77 21.92 1.25 -1.52
CA LEU A 77 21.76 1.71 -2.88
C LEU A 77 22.57 0.81 -3.82
N TRP A 78 21.97 0.36 -4.92
CA TRP A 78 22.61 -0.51 -5.90
C TRP A 78 22.13 -0.23 -7.31
N ASP A 79 22.91 -0.64 -8.34
CA ASP A 79 22.45 -0.60 -9.73
C ASP A 79 21.10 -1.31 -9.87
N CYS A 80 20.19 -0.70 -10.63
CA CYS A 80 18.89 -1.31 -10.88
C CYS A 80 19.05 -2.55 -11.79
N THR A 81 18.86 -3.72 -11.23
CA THR A 81 18.98 -5.01 -11.92
C THR A 81 17.66 -5.65 -12.26
N GLY A 82 16.55 -5.10 -11.73
CA GLY A 82 15.22 -5.71 -11.82
C GLY A 82 15.04 -6.95 -10.93
N GLY A 83 15.99 -7.22 -10.02
CA GLY A 83 15.91 -8.33 -9.08
C GLY A 83 14.78 -8.17 -8.06
N ALA A 84 14.28 -9.28 -7.52
CA ALA A 84 13.18 -9.29 -6.55
C ALA A 84 13.54 -8.55 -5.23
N ASN A 85 14.82 -8.46 -4.89
CA ASN A 85 15.33 -7.69 -3.76
C ASN A 85 15.30 -6.16 -3.96
N GLN A 86 14.91 -5.69 -5.14
CA GLN A 86 14.72 -4.28 -5.51
C GLN A 86 13.25 -3.95 -5.80
N GLN A 87 12.35 -4.92 -5.58
CA GLN A 87 10.92 -4.72 -5.74
C GLN A 87 10.30 -4.35 -4.39
N TRP A 88 9.50 -3.28 -4.41
CA TRP A 88 8.90 -2.72 -3.22
C TRP A 88 7.45 -2.35 -3.48
N VAL A 89 6.62 -2.56 -2.49
CA VAL A 89 5.22 -2.13 -2.48
C VAL A 89 5.05 -1.12 -1.36
N VAL A 90 4.60 0.08 -1.70
CA VAL A 90 4.15 1.07 -0.73
C VAL A 90 2.67 0.79 -0.46
N THR A 91 2.34 0.45 0.78
CA THR A 91 0.99 0.08 1.16
C THR A 91 0.17 1.27 1.64
N ALA A 92 -1.15 1.18 1.58
CA ALA A 92 -2.05 2.18 2.17
C ALA A 92 -1.90 2.30 3.71
N ALA A 93 -1.33 1.27 4.36
CA ALA A 93 -1.00 1.30 5.78
C ALA A 93 0.34 1.99 6.07
N HIS A 94 0.92 2.65 5.06
CA HIS A 94 2.23 3.31 5.14
C HIS A 94 3.42 2.37 5.37
N ASP A 95 3.31 1.09 5.02
CA ASP A 95 4.46 0.20 5.01
C ASP A 95 5.14 0.24 3.64
N ILE A 96 6.46 0.05 3.62
CA ILE A 96 7.22 -0.24 2.39
C ILE A 96 7.67 -1.69 2.50
N VAL A 97 7.10 -2.56 1.69
CA VAL A 97 7.28 -4.02 1.78
C VAL A 97 8.12 -4.53 0.63
N ASN A 98 9.09 -5.39 0.90
CA ASN A 98 9.74 -6.21 -0.11
C ASN A 98 8.97 -7.54 -0.24
N PRO A 99 8.23 -7.78 -1.35
CA PRO A 99 7.38 -8.96 -1.47
C PRO A 99 8.15 -10.28 -1.49
N ALA A 100 9.39 -10.28 -2.02
CA ALA A 100 10.19 -11.50 -2.09
C ALA A 100 10.68 -12.00 -0.72
N ALA A 101 10.84 -11.07 0.22
CA ALA A 101 11.22 -11.39 1.59
C ALA A 101 10.00 -11.48 2.52
N ASP A 102 8.84 -10.96 2.09
CA ASP A 102 7.66 -10.75 2.94
C ASP A 102 8.00 -9.93 4.20
N LYS A 103 8.71 -8.81 3.99
CA LYS A 103 9.22 -7.99 5.10
C LYS A 103 9.08 -6.50 4.81
N CYS A 104 8.90 -5.74 5.89
CA CYS A 104 8.79 -4.29 5.88
C CYS A 104 10.15 -3.61 5.97
N LEU A 105 10.30 -2.48 5.27
CA LEU A 105 11.39 -1.54 5.50
C LEU A 105 11.29 -1.01 6.94
N ASP A 106 12.36 -1.13 7.69
CA ASP A 106 12.38 -0.99 9.14
C ASP A 106 13.57 -0.13 9.59
N VAL A 107 13.34 0.78 10.52
CA VAL A 107 14.43 1.52 11.17
C VAL A 107 14.99 0.65 12.29
N THR A 108 16.27 0.31 12.19
CA THR A 108 16.98 -0.57 13.15
C THR A 108 16.77 -0.09 14.60
N ASP A 109 16.35 -1.01 15.47
CA ASP A 109 16.18 -0.81 16.92
C ASP A 109 15.22 0.32 17.30
N ARG A 110 14.38 0.77 16.39
CA ARG A 110 13.52 1.97 16.55
C ARG A 110 14.31 3.22 16.98
N ASN A 111 15.57 3.28 16.58
CA ASN A 111 16.44 4.39 16.93
C ASN A 111 16.31 5.54 15.92
N SER A 112 15.77 6.68 16.35
CA SER A 112 15.56 7.85 15.50
C SER A 112 16.79 8.75 15.34
N ALA A 113 17.96 8.34 15.82
CA ALA A 113 19.19 9.10 15.63
C ALA A 113 19.58 9.21 14.15
N ASN A 114 20.14 10.35 13.74
CA ASN A 114 20.68 10.53 12.41
C ASN A 114 21.77 9.49 12.09
N GLY A 115 21.69 8.89 10.92
CA GLY A 115 22.60 7.84 10.47
C GLY A 115 22.15 6.42 10.88
N THR A 116 21.02 6.26 11.55
CA THR A 116 20.48 4.93 11.84
C THR A 116 20.13 4.20 10.55
N ARG A 117 20.71 3.01 10.36
CA ARG A 117 20.51 2.18 9.18
C ARG A 117 19.07 1.67 9.09
N VAL A 118 18.59 1.54 7.88
CA VAL A 118 17.37 0.79 7.61
C VAL A 118 17.70 -0.65 7.22
N GLN A 119 16.76 -1.52 7.47
CA GLN A 119 16.81 -2.96 7.25
C GLN A 119 15.46 -3.47 6.77
N ILE A 120 15.34 -4.75 6.44
CA ILE A 120 14.06 -5.42 6.36
C ILE A 120 13.81 -6.20 7.65
N TRP A 121 12.57 -6.22 8.11
CA TRP A 121 12.14 -6.93 9.29
C TRP A 121 10.71 -7.42 9.14
N THR A 122 10.35 -8.51 9.85
CA THR A 122 8.96 -8.97 9.91
C THR A 122 8.03 -7.79 10.19
N CYS A 123 6.98 -7.65 9.38
CA CYS A 123 6.02 -6.56 9.52
C CYS A 123 5.26 -6.67 10.84
N THR A 124 5.45 -5.70 11.71
CA THR A 124 4.82 -5.63 13.05
C THR A 124 3.84 -4.47 13.19
N GLY A 125 3.81 -3.58 12.18
CA GLY A 125 3.01 -2.35 12.20
C GLY A 125 3.55 -1.27 13.15
N GLY A 126 4.76 -1.45 13.68
CA GLY A 126 5.42 -0.48 14.57
C GLY A 126 5.73 0.84 13.85
N SER A 127 5.87 1.94 14.62
CA SER A 127 6.17 3.27 14.06
C SER A 127 7.47 3.33 13.25
N ASN A 128 8.43 2.46 13.55
CA ASN A 128 9.70 2.33 12.83
C ASN A 128 9.57 1.65 11.45
N GLN A 129 8.37 1.19 11.10
CA GLN A 129 8.04 0.58 9.81
C GLN A 129 7.04 1.43 9.01
N LYS A 130 6.67 2.61 9.52
CA LYS A 130 5.70 3.50 8.87
C LYS A 130 6.41 4.61 8.11
N TRP A 131 6.03 4.76 6.82
CA TRP A 131 6.68 5.64 5.88
C TRP A 131 5.65 6.42 5.07
N ASN A 132 5.82 7.73 4.99
CA ASN A 132 5.08 8.56 4.05
C ASN A 132 5.93 8.69 2.78
N ALA A 133 5.61 7.90 1.78
CA ALA A 133 6.28 7.92 0.49
C ALA A 133 5.49 8.79 -0.51
N PRO A 134 6.17 9.36 -1.55
CA PRO A 134 5.47 10.01 -2.64
C PRO A 134 4.51 9.04 -3.31
N ALA A 135 3.24 9.44 -3.48
CA ALA A 135 2.25 8.65 -4.18
C ALA A 135 2.64 8.52 -5.67
N THR A 136 2.70 7.32 -6.21
CA THR A 136 2.85 7.08 -7.65
C THR A 136 1.62 7.62 -8.36
N GLY A 137 1.71 8.86 -8.81
CA GLY A 137 0.57 9.68 -9.02
C GLY A 137 -0.01 9.77 -10.41
N GLY A 138 -1.24 10.11 -10.42
CA GLY A 138 -1.84 10.99 -11.38
C GLY A 138 -2.53 12.12 -10.64
N GLY A 139 -2.01 13.35 -10.70
CA GLY A 139 -2.82 14.51 -10.41
C GLY A 139 -2.44 15.34 -9.20
N THR A 140 -1.94 16.53 -9.49
CA THR A 140 -1.84 17.70 -8.62
C THR A 140 -3.17 18.10 -8.00
N GLY A 141 -3.19 18.32 -6.70
CA GLY A 141 -4.11 19.26 -6.05
C GLY A 141 -5.16 18.65 -5.15
N GLY A 142 -4.99 18.86 -3.88
CA GLY A 142 -6.03 19.16 -2.90
C GLY A 142 -7.09 18.11 -2.61
N GLY A 143 -6.97 17.44 -1.49
CA GLY A 143 -8.11 16.83 -0.83
C GLY A 143 -8.45 15.39 -1.23
N GLY A 144 -8.01 14.44 -0.44
CA GLY A 144 -8.65 13.14 -0.22
C GLY A 144 -8.89 12.27 -1.43
N GLY A 145 -8.06 11.27 -1.64
CA GLY A 145 -8.38 10.20 -2.57
C GLY A 145 -7.18 9.38 -2.96
N ASP A 146 -6.82 8.44 -2.12
CA ASP A 146 -5.83 7.42 -2.43
C ASP A 146 -6.37 6.51 -3.54
N THR A 147 -5.64 6.36 -4.63
CA THR A 147 -5.97 5.45 -5.73
C THR A 147 -5.14 4.17 -5.69
N ASP A 148 -4.76 3.72 -4.51
CA ASP A 148 -4.04 2.46 -4.35
C ASP A 148 -4.92 1.30 -4.80
N THR A 149 -4.30 0.38 -5.56
CA THR A 149 -4.99 -0.84 -5.96
C THR A 149 -5.00 -1.84 -4.82
N CYS A 150 -6.14 -2.47 -4.61
CA CYS A 150 -6.34 -3.52 -3.61
C CYS A 150 -7.29 -4.60 -4.16
N TRP A 151 -7.50 -5.63 -3.39
CA TRP A 151 -8.47 -6.67 -3.75
C TRP A 151 -9.82 -6.37 -3.12
N ALA A 152 -10.86 -6.43 -3.92
CA ALA A 152 -12.22 -6.56 -3.45
C ALA A 152 -12.67 -8.01 -3.64
N THR A 153 -13.17 -8.59 -2.58
CA THR A 153 -13.84 -9.89 -2.58
C THR A 153 -15.34 -9.68 -2.40
N HIS A 154 -16.10 -10.74 -2.24
CA HIS A 154 -17.53 -10.65 -1.97
C HIS A 154 -17.92 -11.57 -0.82
N TYR A 155 -19.02 -11.24 -0.17
CA TYR A 155 -19.64 -12.05 0.87
C TYR A 155 -21.15 -12.11 0.68
N GLY A 156 -21.70 -13.23 1.05
CA GLY A 156 -23.12 -13.53 0.92
C GLY A 156 -23.37 -14.83 0.14
N PRO A 157 -24.63 -15.25 0.00
CA PRO A 157 -25.76 -14.70 0.72
C PRO A 157 -25.73 -15.05 2.22
N GLU A 158 -26.18 -14.12 3.05
CA GLU A 158 -26.35 -14.34 4.49
C GLU A 158 -27.75 -14.88 4.81
N PRO A 159 -27.97 -15.56 5.96
CA PRO A 159 -29.27 -16.02 6.39
C PRO A 159 -30.30 -14.89 6.46
N ALA A 160 -31.56 -15.20 6.19
CA ALA A 160 -32.64 -14.21 6.27
C ALA A 160 -32.71 -13.58 7.66
N GLY A 161 -32.70 -12.25 7.70
CA GLY A 161 -32.73 -11.49 8.95
C GLY A 161 -31.33 -11.23 9.55
N ALA A 162 -30.23 -11.63 8.89
CA ALA A 162 -28.89 -11.28 9.31
C ALA A 162 -28.71 -9.75 9.36
N LEU A 163 -27.98 -9.29 10.36
CA LEU A 163 -27.64 -7.88 10.51
C LEU A 163 -26.16 -7.66 10.17
N THR A 164 -25.89 -6.56 9.50
CA THR A 164 -24.55 -6.05 9.32
C THR A 164 -23.99 -5.47 10.64
N ALA A 165 -22.72 -5.19 10.72
CA ALA A 165 -22.11 -4.60 11.91
C ALA A 165 -22.63 -3.18 12.22
N SER A 166 -23.24 -2.50 11.26
CA SER A 166 -23.95 -1.23 11.49
C SER A 166 -25.34 -1.41 12.12
N GLY A 167 -25.86 -2.65 12.22
CA GLY A 167 -27.19 -2.97 12.73
C GLY A 167 -28.27 -2.92 11.66
N GLU A 168 -27.96 -2.73 10.40
CA GLU A 168 -28.88 -2.79 9.27
C GLU A 168 -29.14 -4.25 8.86
N LEU A 169 -30.32 -4.53 8.29
CA LEU A 169 -30.56 -5.81 7.64
C LEU A 169 -29.61 -5.98 6.45
N PHE A 170 -29.01 -7.15 6.35
CA PHE A 170 -28.15 -7.48 5.21
C PHE A 170 -29.02 -7.60 3.94
N ASP A 171 -28.61 -6.89 2.90
CA ASP A 171 -29.17 -6.99 1.55
C ASP A 171 -28.07 -7.36 0.57
N ASN A 172 -28.11 -8.60 0.06
CA ASN A 172 -27.12 -9.14 -0.86
C ASN A 172 -27.04 -8.40 -2.21
N ASN A 173 -28.04 -7.59 -2.55
CA ASN A 173 -28.08 -6.81 -3.79
C ASN A 173 -27.73 -5.32 -3.60
N ALA A 174 -27.58 -4.86 -2.36
CA ALA A 174 -27.25 -3.47 -2.09
C ALA A 174 -25.83 -3.10 -2.54
N ASP A 175 -25.61 -1.80 -2.81
CA ASP A 175 -24.27 -1.26 -3.06
C ASP A 175 -23.59 -0.96 -1.71
N THR A 176 -23.22 -2.02 -1.00
CA THR A 176 -22.59 -1.93 0.31
C THR A 176 -21.34 -2.80 0.41
N ALA A 177 -20.51 -2.49 1.41
CA ALA A 177 -19.27 -3.20 1.65
C ALA A 177 -18.95 -3.29 3.14
N ALA A 178 -18.23 -4.36 3.50
CA ALA A 178 -17.49 -4.49 4.74
C ALA A 178 -16.06 -3.99 4.58
N THR A 179 -15.53 -3.36 5.63
CA THR A 179 -14.10 -3.11 5.78
C THR A 179 -13.51 -4.02 6.84
N SER A 180 -12.20 -4.28 6.77
CA SER A 180 -11.51 -5.05 7.80
C SER A 180 -11.68 -4.42 9.18
N LEU A 181 -11.89 -5.23 10.21
CA LEU A 181 -11.83 -4.78 11.61
C LEU A 181 -10.47 -4.18 11.96
N SER A 182 -9.41 -4.61 11.28
CA SER A 182 -8.04 -4.12 11.49
C SER A 182 -7.67 -2.89 10.66
N ARG A 183 -8.58 -2.39 9.81
CA ARG A 183 -8.31 -1.20 8.99
C ARG A 183 -8.01 0.02 9.87
N ASN A 184 -6.92 0.71 9.58
CA ASN A 184 -6.51 1.92 10.29
C ASN A 184 -5.97 2.99 9.30
N PRO A 185 -6.58 4.19 9.21
CA PRO A 185 -7.81 4.58 9.94
C PRO A 185 -9.04 3.80 9.46
N GLN A 186 -9.94 3.49 10.40
CA GLN A 186 -11.21 2.83 10.09
C GLN A 186 -12.15 3.80 9.39
N LEU A 187 -12.86 3.33 8.37
CA LEU A 187 -13.92 4.10 7.73
C LEU A 187 -15.19 4.03 8.59
N PRO A 188 -15.78 5.17 8.98
CA PRO A 188 -17.07 5.18 9.66
C PRO A 188 -18.18 4.46 8.87
N PHE A 189 -19.17 3.90 9.54
CA PHE A 189 -20.37 3.45 8.86
C PHE A 189 -21.06 4.61 8.14
N GLY A 190 -21.59 4.36 6.96
CA GLY A 190 -22.16 5.39 6.10
C GLY A 190 -21.17 6.03 5.13
N THR A 191 -19.87 5.86 5.32
CA THR A 191 -18.86 6.37 4.38
C THR A 191 -19.11 5.83 2.99
N GLN A 192 -19.12 6.71 2.01
CA GLN A 192 -19.21 6.37 0.59
C GLN A 192 -17.82 6.20 0.01
N VAL A 193 -17.63 5.11 -0.73
CA VAL A 193 -16.37 4.79 -1.40
C VAL A 193 -16.67 4.52 -2.87
N LYS A 194 -16.04 5.26 -3.76
CA LYS A 194 -16.04 4.93 -5.19
C LYS A 194 -15.03 3.81 -5.41
N VAL A 195 -15.51 2.68 -5.89
CA VAL A 195 -14.71 1.50 -6.21
C VAL A 195 -14.66 1.38 -7.73
N THR A 196 -13.47 1.20 -8.30
CA THR A 196 -13.29 1.03 -9.74
C THR A 196 -12.51 -0.26 -10.00
N ASN A 197 -13.10 -1.18 -10.75
CA ASN A 197 -12.42 -2.40 -11.21
C ASN A 197 -11.38 -2.03 -12.27
N VAL A 198 -10.12 -2.32 -11.98
CA VAL A 198 -8.97 -1.97 -12.83
C VAL A 198 -9.01 -2.69 -14.18
N ALA A 199 -9.49 -3.93 -14.22
CA ALA A 199 -9.48 -4.76 -15.42
C ALA A 199 -10.48 -4.29 -16.48
N ASN A 200 -11.63 -3.71 -16.10
CA ASN A 200 -12.70 -3.35 -17.03
C ASN A 200 -13.18 -1.89 -16.94
N GLY A 201 -12.66 -1.11 -15.99
CA GLY A 201 -12.99 0.31 -15.78
C GLY A 201 -14.39 0.56 -15.20
N ARG A 202 -15.15 -0.47 -14.83
CA ARG A 202 -16.46 -0.28 -14.20
C ARG A 202 -16.28 0.32 -12.81
N SER A 203 -17.12 1.29 -12.47
CA SER A 203 -17.10 1.96 -11.18
C SER A 203 -18.45 1.90 -10.50
N LEU A 204 -18.43 1.82 -9.17
CA LEU A 204 -19.61 1.81 -8.33
C LEU A 204 -19.31 2.62 -7.06
N ILE A 205 -20.31 3.32 -6.52
CA ILE A 205 -20.20 3.91 -5.19
C ILE A 205 -20.86 2.94 -4.21
N VAL A 206 -20.05 2.44 -3.27
CA VAL A 206 -20.53 1.58 -2.21
C VAL A 206 -20.53 2.32 -0.88
N ARG A 207 -21.46 1.96 0.00
CA ARG A 207 -21.55 2.50 1.35
C ARG A 207 -21.00 1.47 2.35
N ILE A 208 -20.12 1.92 3.23
CA ILE A 208 -19.60 1.06 4.29
C ILE A 208 -20.66 0.87 5.37
N ASN A 209 -21.10 -0.36 5.58
CA ASN A 209 -22.10 -0.71 6.59
C ASN A 209 -21.76 -1.99 7.38
N ASP A 210 -20.60 -2.61 7.07
CA ASP A 210 -20.24 -3.86 7.71
C ASP A 210 -18.75 -3.92 8.07
N ARG A 211 -18.36 -4.96 8.82
CA ARG A 211 -17.00 -5.25 9.26
C ARG A 211 -16.69 -6.72 9.05
N GLY A 212 -15.54 -6.98 8.43
CA GLY A 212 -15.04 -8.34 8.22
C GLY A 212 -13.79 -8.63 9.05
N THR A 213 -13.57 -9.90 9.34
CA THR A 213 -12.39 -10.38 10.11
C THR A 213 -11.15 -10.58 9.24
N PHE A 214 -11.22 -10.23 7.95
CA PHE A 214 -10.08 -10.31 7.05
C PHE A 214 -9.01 -9.26 7.40
N ALA A 215 -7.76 -9.56 7.08
CA ALA A 215 -6.66 -8.62 7.20
C ALA A 215 -6.16 -8.21 5.82
N TYR A 216 -5.70 -6.97 5.71
CA TYR A 216 -4.89 -6.55 4.57
C TYR A 216 -3.48 -7.09 4.78
N THR A 217 -3.00 -7.90 3.83
CA THR A 217 -1.61 -8.36 3.81
C THR A 217 -1.01 -8.08 2.43
N PRO A 218 0.32 -8.01 2.29
CA PRO A 218 0.94 -7.85 0.97
C PRO A 218 0.63 -8.96 -0.02
N GLN A 219 0.40 -10.19 0.47
CA GLN A 219 0.02 -11.34 -0.33
C GLN A 219 -1.47 -11.36 -0.67
N GLU A 220 -2.27 -10.81 0.25
CA GLU A 220 -3.72 -10.68 0.12
C GLU A 220 -4.12 -9.24 0.47
N PRO A 221 -3.90 -8.27 -0.44
CA PRO A 221 -4.17 -6.85 -0.19
C PRO A 221 -5.68 -6.56 -0.25
N LYS A 222 -6.46 -7.29 0.54
CA LYS A 222 -7.92 -7.18 0.58
C LYS A 222 -8.33 -5.93 1.35
N CYS A 223 -8.98 -4.99 0.66
CA CYS A 223 -9.44 -3.72 1.24
C CYS A 223 -10.93 -3.70 1.53
N LEU A 224 -11.72 -4.36 0.69
CA LEU A 224 -13.18 -4.37 0.76
C LEU A 224 -13.71 -5.79 0.58
N ASP A 225 -14.81 -6.07 1.27
CA ASP A 225 -15.67 -7.21 1.01
C ASP A 225 -17.03 -6.69 0.57
N LEU A 226 -17.38 -6.92 -0.68
CA LEU A 226 -18.58 -6.38 -1.30
C LEU A 226 -19.74 -7.37 -1.15
N THR A 227 -20.96 -6.87 -1.16
CA THR A 227 -22.11 -7.77 -1.39
C THR A 227 -21.99 -8.43 -2.76
N ASP A 228 -22.58 -9.59 -2.97
CA ASP A 228 -22.58 -10.29 -4.28
C ASP A 228 -23.08 -9.38 -5.40
N GLY A 229 -24.12 -8.59 -5.12
CA GLY A 229 -24.70 -7.67 -6.08
C GLY A 229 -23.73 -6.56 -6.48
N ALA A 230 -23.06 -5.92 -5.53
CA ALA A 230 -22.05 -4.90 -5.79
C ALA A 230 -20.86 -5.48 -6.56
N PHE A 231 -20.37 -6.65 -6.15
CA PHE A 231 -19.27 -7.34 -6.80
C PHE A 231 -19.57 -7.68 -8.27
N SER A 232 -20.76 -8.24 -8.54
CA SER A 232 -21.19 -8.57 -9.90
C SER A 232 -21.35 -7.34 -10.78
N ARG A 233 -21.85 -6.22 -10.25
CA ARG A 233 -21.96 -4.95 -11.00
C ARG A 233 -20.60 -4.39 -11.40
N LEU A 234 -19.58 -4.61 -10.59
CA LEU A 234 -18.20 -4.27 -10.94
C LEU A 234 -17.57 -5.26 -11.93
N GLY A 235 -18.28 -6.35 -12.28
CA GLY A 235 -17.82 -7.37 -13.21
C GLY A 235 -16.99 -8.48 -12.56
N GLY A 236 -17.11 -8.65 -11.25
CA GLY A 236 -16.59 -9.82 -10.53
C GLY A 236 -17.45 -11.05 -10.81
N SER A 237 -16.79 -12.20 -10.84
CA SER A 237 -17.43 -13.51 -10.96
C SER A 237 -17.76 -14.05 -9.57
N LEU A 238 -18.96 -14.54 -9.37
CA LEU A 238 -19.35 -15.20 -8.11
C LEU A 238 -18.91 -16.67 -8.03
N ASN A 239 -18.14 -17.14 -9.02
CA ASN A 239 -17.52 -18.45 -8.95
C ASN A 239 -16.46 -18.45 -7.83
N PRO A 240 -16.51 -19.36 -6.85
CA PRO A 240 -15.59 -19.41 -5.72
C PRO A 240 -14.10 -19.50 -6.13
N ASP A 241 -13.84 -20.04 -7.32
CA ASP A 241 -12.47 -20.19 -7.84
C ASP A 241 -11.86 -18.88 -8.36
N ASP A 242 -12.68 -17.85 -8.63
CA ASP A 242 -12.22 -16.56 -9.17
C ASP A 242 -11.86 -15.53 -8.08
N GLY A 243 -12.24 -15.78 -6.86
CA GLY A 243 -11.80 -15.21 -5.57
C GLY A 243 -11.92 -13.68 -5.39
N HIS A 244 -11.39 -12.85 -6.29
CA HIS A 244 -11.32 -11.41 -6.11
C HIS A 244 -11.23 -10.63 -7.43
N ILE A 245 -11.48 -9.32 -7.36
CA ILE A 245 -11.14 -8.36 -8.41
C ILE A 245 -10.16 -7.33 -7.88
N VAL A 246 -9.26 -6.85 -8.75
CA VAL A 246 -8.37 -5.74 -8.42
C VAL A 246 -9.12 -4.43 -8.63
N VAL A 247 -9.16 -3.61 -7.60
CA VAL A 247 -9.88 -2.34 -7.61
C VAL A 247 -9.01 -1.18 -7.14
N THR A 248 -9.40 0.04 -7.49
CA THR A 248 -9.01 1.25 -6.79
C THR A 248 -10.17 1.70 -5.92
N GLU A 249 -9.87 2.22 -4.72
CA GLU A 249 -10.88 2.83 -3.85
C GLU A 249 -10.62 4.33 -3.70
N GLN A 250 -11.69 5.12 -3.71
CA GLN A 250 -11.65 6.55 -3.43
C GLN A 250 -12.73 6.87 -2.40
N VAL A 251 -12.33 7.28 -1.20
CA VAL A 251 -13.26 7.72 -0.17
C VAL A 251 -13.86 9.05 -0.61
N LEU A 252 -15.19 9.13 -0.62
CA LEU A 252 -15.91 10.34 -0.94
C LEU A 252 -16.23 11.07 0.37
N GLY A 253 -15.92 12.35 0.41
CA GLY A 253 -16.11 13.22 1.58
C GLY A 253 -17.58 13.57 1.83
#